data_33c1db237e7c6ed3fa2a728404a1e8ed
#
_entry.id   33c1db237e7c6ed3fa2a728404a1e8ed
#
_cell.length_a   1.000
_cell.length_b   1.000
_cell.length_c   1.000
_cell.angle_alpha   90.00
_cell.angle_beta   90.00
_cell.angle_gamma   90.00
#
_symmetry.space_group_name_H-M   'P 1'
#
loop_
_entity.id
_entity.type
_entity.pdbx_description
1 polymer ?
#
loop_
_entity_poly.entity_id
_entity_poly.type
_entity_poly.pdbx_seq_one_letter_code
_entity_poly.pdbx_strand_id
1 'polypeptide(L)'
;MKKRILYILLLCLAPIIASAQVGEYRSDLAIGVNGGIVMNTVSFSPKIQQSMMIGPEVGLTVRYTCEKYFSMVCALQTEVNFSRQGWKEEPEDGQYAYQRTMDYIHIPFMARLGFGRERKGVMGYIILGPQLGFCIGESDTRTGNWGEAINPYDPEGPTINVPQSPEGPWQQYNLGVEKKFEYGIVGGAGIEFSHPKVGHFALDGRYFFGLSDIFNNGKKDYFGRSANSSIVVKLSYFFDVKKTKNNSIK
;
A
#
# COMPACT_ATOMS: atom_id res chain seq x y z
N MET A 1 -25.51 -3.98 36.11
CA MET A 1 -24.53 -3.76 35.04
C MET A 1 -23.46 -4.88 34.95
N LYS A 2 -22.79 -5.26 36.02
CA LYS A 2 -21.70 -6.27 36.00
C LYS A 2 -22.12 -7.63 35.40
N LYS A 3 -23.30 -8.13 35.68
CA LYS A 3 -23.80 -9.42 35.11
C LYS A 3 -24.03 -9.38 33.61
N ARG A 4 -24.48 -8.25 33.04
CA ARG A 4 -24.70 -8.10 31.58
C ARG A 4 -23.37 -8.08 30.80
N ILE A 5 -22.33 -7.44 31.37
CA ILE A 5 -20.99 -7.40 30.78
C ILE A 5 -20.37 -8.81 30.78
N LEU A 6 -20.60 -9.60 31.83
CA LEU A 6 -20.14 -10.98 31.91
C LEU A 6 -20.79 -11.86 30.84
N TYR A 7 -22.10 -11.70 30.57
CA TYR A 7 -22.79 -12.46 29.51
C TYR A 7 -22.30 -12.05 28.11
N ILE A 8 -22.00 -10.78 27.87
CA ILE A 8 -21.45 -10.32 26.61
C ILE A 8 -20.02 -10.88 26.41
N LEU A 9 -19.21 -10.91 27.47
CA LEU A 9 -17.88 -11.50 27.44
C LEU A 9 -17.94 -13.02 27.19
N LEU A 10 -18.87 -13.72 27.82
CA LEU A 10 -19.10 -15.16 27.59
C LEU A 10 -19.60 -15.44 26.17
N LEU A 11 -20.46 -14.59 25.62
CA LEU A 11 -20.97 -14.69 24.25
C LEU A 11 -19.86 -14.44 23.20
N CYS A 12 -18.93 -13.55 23.49
CA CYS A 12 -17.74 -13.30 22.65
C CYS A 12 -16.71 -14.43 22.73
N LEU A 13 -16.69 -15.19 23.83
CA LEU A 13 -15.81 -16.37 24.00
C LEU A 13 -16.41 -17.66 23.41
N ALA A 14 -17.73 -17.72 23.21
CA ALA A 14 -18.42 -18.88 22.65
C ALA A 14 -17.92 -19.32 21.26
N PRO A 15 -17.58 -18.41 20.31
CA PRO A 15 -17.02 -18.82 19.02
C PRO A 15 -15.59 -19.40 19.12
N ILE A 16 -14.86 -19.14 20.21
CA ILE A 16 -13.50 -19.69 20.42
C ILE A 16 -13.57 -21.16 20.85
N ILE A 17 -14.69 -21.59 21.46
CA ILE A 17 -14.93 -22.97 21.90
C ILE A 17 -15.71 -23.78 20.86
N ALA A 18 -16.30 -23.11 19.84
CA ALA A 18 -16.93 -23.79 18.71
C ALA A 18 -15.87 -24.55 17.92
N SER A 19 -15.54 -25.71 18.47
CA SER A 19 -14.78 -26.84 17.94
C SER A 19 -13.93 -26.47 16.72
N ALA A 20 -12.64 -26.58 16.89
CA ALA A 20 -11.68 -26.78 15.84
C ALA A 20 -12.24 -27.75 14.78
N GLN A 21 -13.00 -27.22 13.81
CA GLN A 21 -13.18 -27.93 12.55
C GLN A 21 -11.78 -27.95 11.97
N VAL A 22 -11.14 -29.13 12.06
CA VAL A 22 -9.77 -29.34 11.62
C VAL A 22 -9.75 -29.02 10.14
N GLY A 23 -9.16 -27.89 9.79
CA GLY A 23 -8.93 -27.51 8.40
C GLY A 23 -8.03 -28.54 7.73
N GLU A 24 -8.15 -28.69 6.43
CA GLU A 24 -7.22 -29.50 5.68
C GLU A 24 -5.87 -28.77 5.64
N TYR A 25 -4.89 -29.29 6.38
CA TYR A 25 -3.54 -28.73 6.41
C TYR A 25 -2.94 -28.72 5.00
N ARG A 26 -2.41 -27.58 4.63
CA ARG A 26 -1.70 -27.35 3.36
C ARG A 26 -0.28 -26.86 3.65
N SER A 27 0.64 -27.22 2.77
CA SER A 27 2.01 -26.71 2.79
C SER A 27 2.43 -26.40 1.34
N ASP A 28 1.60 -25.60 0.67
CA ASP A 28 1.84 -25.24 -0.72
C ASP A 28 2.61 -23.92 -0.75
N LEU A 29 3.72 -23.93 -1.48
CA LEU A 29 4.55 -22.75 -1.69
C LEU A 29 4.53 -22.38 -3.16
N ALA A 30 4.11 -21.16 -3.44
CA ALA A 30 4.16 -20.58 -4.78
C ALA A 30 5.03 -19.33 -4.75
N ILE A 31 5.80 -19.13 -5.80
CA ILE A 31 6.56 -17.91 -6.05
C ILE A 31 6.13 -17.31 -7.37
N GLY A 32 6.31 -16.01 -7.53
CA GLY A 32 5.83 -15.33 -8.71
C GLY A 32 6.42 -13.96 -8.91
N VAL A 33 6.02 -13.37 -10.02
CA VAL A 33 6.33 -11.99 -10.38
C VAL A 33 5.04 -11.20 -10.41
N ASN A 34 5.13 -9.93 -10.12
CA ASN A 34 4.00 -9.03 -10.19
C ASN A 34 4.36 -7.72 -10.86
N GLY A 35 3.37 -7.07 -11.43
CA GLY A 35 3.50 -5.75 -12.02
C GLY A 35 2.15 -5.04 -12.07
N GLY A 36 2.19 -3.72 -11.95
CA GLY A 36 0.96 -2.92 -11.90
C GLY A 36 1.23 -1.44 -11.92
N ILE A 37 0.20 -0.70 -11.58
CA ILE A 37 0.22 0.75 -11.45
C ILE A 37 -0.14 1.13 -10.02
N VAL A 38 0.57 2.11 -9.49
CA VAL A 38 0.27 2.77 -8.22
C VAL A 38 -0.24 4.18 -8.50
N MET A 39 -1.35 4.52 -7.87
CA MET A 39 -1.94 5.86 -7.88
C MET A 39 -1.81 6.40 -6.47
N ASN A 40 -0.91 7.37 -6.27
CA ASN A 40 -0.56 7.88 -4.96
C ASN A 40 -1.01 9.32 -4.74
N THR A 41 -1.36 9.61 -3.50
CA THR A 41 -1.56 10.96 -2.95
C THR A 41 -0.91 11.01 -1.58
N VAL A 42 -0.58 12.22 -1.11
CA VAL A 42 -0.05 12.44 0.24
C VAL A 42 -1.10 13.16 1.08
N SER A 43 -1.43 12.61 2.22
CA SER A 43 -2.35 13.24 3.18
C SER A 43 -1.62 14.30 3.98
N PHE A 44 -1.67 15.54 3.52
CA PHE A 44 -1.09 16.69 4.24
C PHE A 44 -2.06 17.31 5.25
N SER A 45 -1.52 17.79 6.36
CA SER A 45 -2.20 18.67 7.30
C SER A 45 -1.23 19.79 7.73
N PRO A 46 -1.49 21.05 7.33
CA PRO A 46 -2.61 21.56 6.53
C PRO A 46 -2.68 20.99 5.11
N LYS A 47 -3.89 20.94 4.56
CA LYS A 47 -4.16 20.31 3.25
C LYS A 47 -3.53 21.10 2.11
N ILE A 48 -2.84 20.42 1.21
CA ILE A 48 -2.33 20.94 -0.05
C ILE A 48 -3.22 20.43 -1.19
N GLN A 49 -3.50 21.29 -2.17
CA GLN A 49 -4.19 20.89 -3.40
C GLN A 49 -3.25 20.07 -4.25
N GLN A 50 -3.64 18.83 -4.54
CA GLN A 50 -2.80 17.90 -5.29
C GLN A 50 -3.65 16.99 -6.17
N SER A 51 -3.05 16.55 -7.28
CA SER A 51 -3.54 15.51 -8.16
C SER A 51 -2.87 14.18 -7.85
N MET A 52 -3.56 13.07 -8.14
CA MET A 52 -2.96 11.74 -8.03
C MET A 52 -1.75 11.60 -8.95
N MET A 53 -0.64 11.12 -8.41
CA MET A 53 0.48 10.70 -9.23
C MET A 53 0.36 9.21 -9.56
N ILE A 54 0.49 8.89 -10.84
CA ILE A 54 0.46 7.51 -11.34
C ILE A 54 1.88 7.08 -11.65
N GLY A 55 2.29 5.93 -11.11
CA GLY A 55 3.61 5.35 -11.36
C GLY A 55 3.56 3.83 -11.50
N PRO A 56 4.67 3.21 -11.93
CA PRO A 56 4.80 1.77 -12.02
C PRO A 56 5.07 1.14 -10.66
N GLU A 57 4.61 -0.10 -10.50
CA GLU A 57 5.01 -1.00 -9.42
C GLU A 57 5.33 -2.37 -10.00
N VAL A 58 6.51 -2.92 -9.66
CA VAL A 58 6.96 -4.23 -10.11
C VAL A 58 7.67 -4.97 -8.99
N GLY A 59 7.56 -6.28 -8.94
CA GLY A 59 8.19 -7.02 -7.86
C GLY A 59 8.09 -8.53 -7.94
N LEU A 60 8.53 -9.15 -6.85
CA LEU A 60 8.47 -10.58 -6.61
C LEU A 60 7.48 -10.88 -5.51
N THR A 61 6.80 -12.01 -5.63
CA THR A 61 5.79 -12.45 -4.67
C THR A 61 6.06 -13.86 -4.22
N VAL A 62 5.87 -14.11 -2.93
CA VAL A 62 5.88 -15.44 -2.32
C VAL A 62 4.54 -15.65 -1.62
N ARG A 63 3.92 -16.80 -1.86
CA ARG A 63 2.66 -17.18 -1.23
C ARG A 63 2.80 -18.57 -0.60
N TYR A 64 2.48 -18.64 0.67
CA TYR A 64 2.43 -19.88 1.43
C TYR A 64 0.99 -20.18 1.83
N THR A 65 0.40 -21.23 1.25
CA THR A 65 -0.95 -21.69 1.61
C THR A 65 -0.85 -22.61 2.82
N CYS A 66 -1.51 -22.20 3.92
CA CYS A 66 -1.43 -22.86 5.22
C CYS A 66 -2.50 -23.92 5.38
N GLU A 67 -3.76 -23.57 5.08
CA GLU A 67 -4.91 -24.40 5.38
C GLU A 67 -6.06 -24.16 4.41
N LYS A 68 -6.94 -25.12 4.35
CA LYS A 68 -8.21 -25.02 3.63
C LYS A 68 -9.37 -25.47 4.50
N TYR A 69 -10.37 -24.60 4.62
CA TYR A 69 -11.62 -24.86 5.31
C TYR A 69 -12.76 -24.87 4.31
N PHE A 70 -13.31 -26.05 3.96
CA PHE A 70 -14.33 -26.19 2.93
C PHE A 70 -13.91 -25.54 1.59
N SER A 71 -14.51 -24.42 1.24
CA SER A 71 -14.20 -23.63 0.04
C SER A 71 -13.25 -22.44 0.29
N MET A 72 -12.91 -22.19 1.56
CA MET A 72 -12.02 -21.11 1.95
C MET A 72 -10.57 -21.58 2.05
N VAL A 73 -9.67 -20.89 1.37
CA VAL A 73 -8.23 -21.16 1.35
C VAL A 73 -7.52 -20.03 2.10
N CYS A 74 -6.78 -20.40 3.15
CA CYS A 74 -5.99 -19.46 3.95
C CYS A 74 -4.52 -19.51 3.51
N ALA A 75 -3.96 -18.35 3.20
CA ALA A 75 -2.56 -18.22 2.80
C ALA A 75 -1.92 -16.97 3.41
N LEU A 76 -0.60 -17.01 3.53
CA LEU A 76 0.24 -15.84 3.78
C LEU A 76 0.91 -15.44 2.47
N GLN A 77 0.90 -14.16 2.17
CA GLN A 77 1.53 -13.59 0.98
C GLN A 77 2.46 -12.45 1.38
N THR A 78 3.69 -12.52 0.91
CA THR A 78 4.66 -11.44 1.06
C THR A 78 5.26 -11.09 -0.29
N GLU A 79 5.67 -9.85 -0.44
CA GLU A 79 6.20 -9.33 -1.69
C GLU A 79 7.41 -8.44 -1.42
N VAL A 80 8.22 -8.25 -2.45
CA VAL A 80 9.23 -7.20 -2.50
C VAL A 80 8.99 -6.45 -3.80
N ASN A 81 8.52 -5.23 -3.69
CA ASN A 81 8.08 -4.42 -4.83
C ASN A 81 8.90 -3.14 -4.91
N PHE A 82 9.39 -2.83 -6.09
CA PHE A 82 9.80 -1.47 -6.43
C PHE A 82 8.57 -0.69 -6.86
N SER A 83 8.37 0.49 -6.29
CA SER A 83 7.23 1.36 -6.56
C SER A 83 7.69 2.79 -6.73
N ARG A 84 7.23 3.45 -7.78
CA ARG A 84 7.42 4.87 -8.01
C ARG A 84 6.14 5.60 -7.69
N GLN A 85 6.17 6.44 -6.67
CA GLN A 85 5.01 7.16 -6.15
C GLN A 85 5.36 8.61 -5.80
N GLY A 86 4.37 9.41 -5.41
CA GLY A 86 4.58 10.81 -5.05
C GLY A 86 3.30 11.60 -5.16
N TRP A 87 3.43 12.90 -5.42
CA TRP A 87 2.29 13.78 -5.62
C TRP A 87 2.59 14.83 -6.69
N LYS A 88 1.54 15.39 -7.25
CA LYS A 88 1.59 16.45 -8.22
C LYS A 88 0.72 17.60 -7.77
N GLU A 89 1.21 18.82 -7.85
CA GLU A 89 0.49 20.05 -7.56
C GLU A 89 0.34 20.85 -8.85
N GLU A 90 -0.90 21.22 -9.15
CA GLU A 90 -1.25 22.08 -10.27
C GLU A 90 -2.16 23.17 -9.71
N PRO A 91 -1.60 24.36 -9.38
CA PRO A 91 -2.41 25.49 -8.94
C PRO A 91 -3.38 25.94 -10.01
N GLU A 92 -4.52 26.50 -9.61
CA GLU A 92 -5.57 26.96 -10.52
C GLU A 92 -5.10 28.01 -11.54
N ASP A 93 -4.08 28.78 -11.17
CA ASP A 93 -3.51 29.85 -12.00
C ASP A 93 -2.67 29.32 -13.18
N GLY A 94 -2.32 28.03 -13.20
CA GLY A 94 -1.51 27.40 -14.25
C GLY A 94 -0.10 27.99 -14.44
N GLN A 95 0.34 28.87 -13.52
CA GLN A 95 1.61 29.57 -13.65
C GLN A 95 2.81 28.68 -13.30
N TYR A 96 2.61 27.67 -12.46
CA TYR A 96 3.62 26.71 -12.07
C TYR A 96 3.02 25.33 -11.86
N ALA A 97 3.84 24.29 -12.00
CA ALA A 97 3.48 22.93 -11.62
C ALA A 97 4.63 22.30 -10.84
N TYR A 98 4.30 21.54 -9.83
CA TYR A 98 5.26 20.83 -9.01
C TYR A 98 4.92 19.34 -8.98
N GLN A 99 5.93 18.51 -9.17
CA GLN A 99 5.79 17.07 -9.02
C GLN A 99 6.96 16.55 -8.22
N ARG A 100 6.66 15.86 -7.12
CA ARG A 100 7.66 15.08 -6.38
C ARG A 100 7.46 13.60 -6.64
N THR A 101 8.53 12.97 -7.05
CA THR A 101 8.62 11.53 -7.30
C THR A 101 9.51 10.90 -6.25
N MET A 102 9.05 9.81 -5.67
CA MET A 102 9.76 9.04 -4.65
C MET A 102 9.78 7.58 -5.09
N ASP A 103 10.95 6.97 -5.05
CA ASP A 103 11.14 5.55 -5.34
C ASP A 103 11.22 4.78 -4.02
N TYR A 104 10.35 3.78 -3.88
CA TYR A 104 10.25 2.95 -2.68
C TYR A 104 10.51 1.48 -2.98
N ILE A 105 11.06 0.80 -1.99
CA ILE A 105 10.97 -0.66 -1.88
C ILE A 105 9.89 -0.96 -0.84
N HIS A 106 8.79 -1.58 -1.25
CA HIS A 106 7.68 -2.00 -0.39
C HIS A 106 7.74 -3.49 -0.08
N ILE A 107 7.51 -3.83 1.18
CA ILE A 107 7.48 -5.21 1.67
C ILE A 107 6.17 -5.41 2.44
N PRO A 108 5.06 -5.75 1.76
CA PRO A 108 3.81 -6.11 2.40
C PRO A 108 3.86 -7.55 2.96
N PHE A 109 3.27 -7.74 4.13
CA PHE A 109 3.01 -9.04 4.76
C PHE A 109 1.51 -9.21 4.92
N MET A 110 0.89 -10.03 4.10
CA MET A 110 -0.57 -10.09 3.98
C MET A 110 -1.11 -11.47 4.32
N ALA A 111 -2.16 -11.50 5.13
CA ALA A 111 -3.06 -12.63 5.18
C ALA A 111 -3.96 -12.60 3.94
N ARG A 112 -4.14 -13.75 3.31
CA ARG A 112 -4.98 -13.93 2.12
C ARG A 112 -6.04 -14.99 2.39
N LEU A 113 -7.30 -14.63 2.14
CA LEU A 113 -8.45 -15.52 2.25
C LEU A 113 -9.07 -15.65 0.87
N GLY A 114 -8.97 -16.84 0.29
CA GLY A 114 -9.50 -17.16 -1.04
C GLY A 114 -10.79 -17.98 -0.94
N PHE A 115 -11.73 -17.70 -1.83
CA PHE A 115 -13.02 -18.39 -1.92
C PHE A 115 -13.26 -18.86 -3.35
N GLY A 116 -13.44 -20.17 -3.53
CA GLY A 116 -13.69 -20.74 -4.85
C GLY A 116 -12.83 -21.93 -5.20
N ARG A 117 -12.45 -22.03 -6.46
CA ARG A 117 -11.72 -23.19 -6.99
C ARG A 117 -10.21 -22.96 -6.94
N GLU A 118 -9.54 -23.67 -6.05
CA GLU A 118 -8.10 -23.52 -5.77
C GLU A 118 -7.19 -23.96 -6.94
N ARG A 119 -7.44 -25.16 -7.50
CA ARG A 119 -6.49 -25.80 -8.43
C ARG A 119 -6.83 -25.66 -9.91
N LYS A 120 -8.10 -25.44 -10.22
CA LYS A 120 -8.57 -25.29 -11.61
C LYS A 120 -9.83 -24.42 -11.63
N GLY A 121 -9.73 -23.25 -12.21
CA GLY A 121 -10.83 -22.31 -12.34
C GLY A 121 -10.57 -20.99 -11.66
N VAL A 122 -11.64 -20.34 -11.23
CA VAL A 122 -11.59 -18.99 -10.65
C VAL A 122 -11.79 -19.04 -9.14
N MET A 123 -11.01 -18.22 -8.44
CA MET A 123 -11.08 -17.98 -7.01
C MET A 123 -11.06 -16.47 -6.75
N GLY A 124 -12.07 -15.96 -6.03
CA GLY A 124 -12.03 -14.61 -5.46
C GLY A 124 -11.25 -14.62 -4.16
N TYR A 125 -10.56 -13.52 -3.82
CA TYR A 125 -9.84 -13.41 -2.56
C TYR A 125 -9.81 -12.00 -2.00
N ILE A 126 -9.62 -11.93 -0.70
CA ILE A 126 -9.30 -10.70 0.03
C ILE A 126 -7.92 -10.81 0.65
N ILE A 127 -7.26 -9.68 0.78
CA ILE A 127 -5.93 -9.56 1.40
C ILE A 127 -5.93 -8.41 2.39
N LEU A 128 -5.21 -8.58 3.49
CA LEU A 128 -5.03 -7.56 4.51
C LEU A 128 -3.74 -7.82 5.29
N GLY A 129 -3.00 -6.76 5.60
CA GLY A 129 -1.82 -6.86 6.45
C GLY A 129 -1.01 -5.59 6.55
N PRO A 130 0.07 -5.61 7.34
CA PRO A 130 1.02 -4.52 7.40
C PRO A 130 1.88 -4.45 6.14
N GLN A 131 2.31 -3.24 5.80
CA GLN A 131 3.27 -2.97 4.76
C GLN A 131 4.37 -2.08 5.30
N LEU A 132 5.61 -2.44 5.00
CA LEU A 132 6.79 -1.65 5.26
C LEU A 132 7.30 -1.08 3.93
N GLY A 133 7.87 0.13 3.98
CA GLY A 133 8.45 0.80 2.83
C GLY A 133 9.77 1.49 3.17
N PHE A 134 10.68 1.52 2.21
CA PHE A 134 11.93 2.23 2.32
C PHE A 134 12.09 3.13 1.09
N CYS A 135 12.17 4.45 1.33
CA CYS A 135 12.48 5.42 0.29
C CYS A 135 13.96 5.30 -0.09
N ILE A 136 14.22 4.94 -1.35
CA ILE A 136 15.57 4.72 -1.88
C ILE A 136 16.01 5.84 -2.80
N GLY A 137 15.08 6.65 -3.29
CA GLY A 137 15.37 7.78 -4.15
C GLY A 137 14.24 8.79 -4.15
N GLU A 138 14.57 10.03 -4.43
CA GLU A 138 13.61 11.11 -4.62
C GLU A 138 14.10 12.05 -5.72
N SER A 139 13.15 12.63 -6.42
CA SER A 139 13.38 13.70 -7.39
C SER A 139 12.18 14.63 -7.44
N ASP A 140 12.42 15.90 -7.75
CA ASP A 140 11.36 16.86 -8.00
C ASP A 140 11.48 17.44 -9.41
N THR A 141 10.34 17.75 -9.98
CA THR A 141 10.24 18.44 -11.27
C THR A 141 9.40 19.68 -11.08
N ARG A 142 9.95 20.80 -11.50
CA ARG A 142 9.35 22.12 -11.39
C ARG A 142 9.17 22.70 -12.78
N THR A 143 7.97 23.13 -13.11
CA THR A 143 7.66 23.71 -14.42
C THR A 143 7.00 25.07 -14.22
N GLY A 144 7.39 26.08 -15.01
CA GLY A 144 6.93 27.46 -14.88
C GLY A 144 7.95 28.40 -14.23
N ASN A 145 7.51 29.53 -13.73
CA ASN A 145 8.37 30.60 -13.19
C ASN A 145 8.89 30.35 -11.76
N TRP A 146 9.32 29.13 -11.46
CA TRP A 146 9.81 28.75 -10.14
C TRP A 146 11.12 29.43 -9.72
N GLY A 147 11.95 29.84 -10.70
CA GLY A 147 13.28 30.39 -10.45
C GLY A 147 13.29 31.72 -9.70
N GLU A 148 12.21 32.49 -9.81
CA GLU A 148 12.07 33.82 -9.21
C GLU A 148 11.08 33.81 -8.03
N ALA A 149 10.23 32.80 -7.92
CA ALA A 149 9.13 32.77 -6.95
C ALA A 149 9.46 32.09 -5.63
N ILE A 150 10.52 31.31 -5.55
CA ILE A 150 10.84 30.46 -4.39
C ILE A 150 12.00 30.97 -3.56
N ASN A 151 12.49 32.15 -3.83
CA ASN A 151 13.39 32.78 -2.88
C ASN A 151 12.57 33.68 -1.93
N PRO A 152 12.07 33.16 -0.79
CA PRO A 152 11.34 33.97 0.18
C PRO A 152 12.22 35.06 0.82
N TYR A 153 13.51 35.08 0.48
CA TYR A 153 14.50 36.02 0.97
C TYR A 153 14.97 37.01 -0.12
N ASP A 154 14.38 36.97 -1.32
CA ASP A 154 14.62 37.98 -2.35
C ASP A 154 13.48 39.00 -2.33
N PRO A 155 13.67 40.16 -1.62
CA PRO A 155 12.63 41.17 -1.54
C PRO A 155 12.47 41.97 -2.84
N GLU A 156 13.32 41.77 -3.85
CA GLU A 156 13.29 42.45 -5.12
C GLU A 156 12.82 41.57 -6.29
N GLY A 157 12.50 40.29 -6.02
CA GLY A 157 11.97 39.34 -7.01
C GLY A 157 10.57 39.70 -7.48
N PRO A 158 10.14 39.20 -8.65
CA PRO A 158 8.80 39.48 -9.17
C PRO A 158 7.72 39.05 -8.19
N THR A 159 6.78 39.95 -7.94
CA THR A 159 5.64 39.75 -7.06
C THR A 159 4.68 38.70 -7.66
N ILE A 160 4.98 37.44 -7.45
CA ILE A 160 3.99 36.39 -7.58
C ILE A 160 3.21 36.39 -6.26
N ASN A 161 1.89 36.24 -6.32
CA ASN A 161 1.02 36.12 -5.15
C ASN A 161 1.25 34.79 -4.40
N VAL A 162 2.49 34.50 -4.09
CA VAL A 162 2.90 33.40 -3.22
C VAL A 162 2.79 33.93 -1.79
N PRO A 163 2.09 33.27 -0.89
CA PRO A 163 2.04 33.69 0.51
C PRO A 163 3.46 33.84 1.06
N GLN A 164 3.83 35.07 1.42
CA GLN A 164 5.18 35.46 1.87
C GLN A 164 5.45 35.00 3.31
N SER A 165 5.22 33.75 3.65
CA SER A 165 5.60 33.25 4.95
C SER A 165 6.79 32.31 4.84
N PRO A 166 7.94 32.62 5.46
CA PRO A 166 9.04 31.66 5.55
C PRO A 166 8.70 30.41 6.36
N GLU A 167 7.57 30.42 7.06
CA GLU A 167 7.03 29.33 7.87
C GLU A 167 5.77 28.69 7.24
N GLY A 168 5.56 28.85 5.94
CA GLY A 168 4.37 28.39 5.24
C GLY A 168 4.50 27.02 4.57
N PRO A 169 3.44 26.57 3.85
CA PRO A 169 3.37 25.28 3.16
C PRO A 169 4.45 25.07 2.08
N TRP A 170 5.22 26.09 1.80
CA TRP A 170 6.27 26.10 0.78
C TRP A 170 7.58 25.43 1.21
N GLN A 171 7.74 25.13 2.50
CA GLN A 171 8.94 24.45 3.00
C GLN A 171 9.14 23.07 2.36
N GLN A 172 8.07 22.36 2.02
CA GLN A 172 8.15 21.03 1.42
C GLN A 172 8.90 20.99 0.09
N TYR A 173 8.94 22.10 -0.66
CA TYR A 173 9.62 22.14 -1.96
C TYR A 173 11.13 22.09 -1.86
N ASN A 174 11.67 22.54 -0.75
CA ASN A 174 13.12 22.58 -0.49
C ASN A 174 13.58 21.51 0.51
N LEU A 175 12.64 20.81 1.15
CA LEU A 175 12.95 19.71 2.07
C LEU A 175 12.99 18.39 1.30
N GLY A 176 14.03 17.58 1.55
CA GLY A 176 14.05 16.18 1.13
C GLY A 176 13.13 15.33 1.99
N VAL A 177 12.95 14.07 1.59
CA VAL A 177 12.27 13.06 2.41
C VAL A 177 13.07 12.83 3.70
N GLU A 178 12.54 13.32 4.82
CA GLU A 178 13.23 13.25 6.11
C GLU A 178 13.09 11.86 6.73
N LYS A 179 11.90 11.25 6.62
CA LYS A 179 11.62 9.90 7.12
C LYS A 179 11.59 8.91 5.96
N LYS A 180 12.72 8.24 5.73
CA LYS A 180 12.87 7.26 4.64
C LYS A 180 12.17 5.94 4.91
N PHE A 181 11.81 5.65 6.16
CA PHE A 181 11.08 4.45 6.55
C PHE A 181 9.59 4.73 6.62
N GLU A 182 8.84 3.97 5.83
CA GLU A 182 7.38 4.03 5.76
C GLU A 182 6.77 2.76 6.35
N TYR A 183 5.66 2.90 7.05
CA TYR A 183 4.84 1.78 7.48
C TYR A 183 3.37 2.15 7.42
N GLY A 184 2.54 1.14 7.22
CA GLY A 184 1.10 1.32 7.11
C GLY A 184 0.36 0.00 7.00
N ILE A 185 -0.89 0.08 6.61
CA ILE A 185 -1.78 -1.06 6.42
C ILE A 185 -2.17 -1.12 4.96
N VAL A 186 -2.09 -2.30 4.37
CA VAL A 186 -2.57 -2.58 3.02
C VAL A 186 -3.73 -3.55 3.08
N GLY A 187 -4.78 -3.26 2.33
CA GLY A 187 -5.93 -4.14 2.19
C GLY A 187 -6.47 -4.12 0.77
N GLY A 188 -7.06 -5.22 0.34
CA GLY A 188 -7.57 -5.29 -1.03
C GLY A 188 -8.34 -6.56 -1.33
N ALA A 189 -8.76 -6.67 -2.58
CA ALA A 189 -9.45 -7.84 -3.10
C ALA A 189 -9.03 -8.11 -4.54
N GLY A 190 -9.16 -9.36 -4.95
CA GLY A 190 -8.79 -9.77 -6.30
C GLY A 190 -9.44 -11.07 -6.73
N ILE A 191 -9.14 -11.42 -7.96
CA ILE A 191 -9.52 -12.69 -8.58
C ILE A 191 -8.27 -13.42 -9.04
N GLU A 192 -8.27 -14.73 -8.89
CA GLU A 192 -7.20 -15.61 -9.36
C GLU A 192 -7.78 -16.66 -10.30
N PHE A 193 -7.14 -16.82 -11.42
CA PHE A 193 -7.37 -17.92 -12.35
C PHE A 193 -6.25 -18.95 -12.23
N SER A 194 -6.60 -20.16 -11.85
CA SER A 194 -5.65 -21.26 -11.64
C SER A 194 -5.77 -22.31 -12.74
N HIS A 195 -4.64 -22.71 -13.29
CA HIS A 195 -4.56 -23.80 -14.26
C HIS A 195 -3.41 -24.76 -13.91
N PRO A 196 -3.67 -26.09 -13.82
CA PRO A 196 -2.70 -27.07 -13.29
C PRO A 196 -1.37 -27.14 -14.04
N LYS A 197 -1.34 -26.79 -15.32
CA LYS A 197 -0.15 -26.86 -16.18
C LYS A 197 0.53 -25.51 -16.40
N VAL A 198 -0.19 -24.41 -16.18
CA VAL A 198 0.30 -23.07 -16.52
C VAL A 198 0.67 -22.27 -15.27
N GLY A 199 -0.01 -22.51 -14.15
CA GLY A 199 0.17 -21.76 -12.92
C GLY A 199 -1.05 -20.88 -12.60
N HIS A 200 -0.82 -19.77 -11.90
CA HIS A 200 -1.88 -18.93 -11.36
C HIS A 200 -1.70 -17.49 -11.85
N PHE A 201 -2.76 -16.91 -12.39
CA PHE A 201 -2.84 -15.50 -12.74
C PHE A 201 -3.78 -14.82 -11.76
N ALA A 202 -3.32 -13.77 -11.11
CA ALA A 202 -4.11 -13.01 -10.17
C ALA A 202 -4.15 -11.53 -10.56
N LEU A 203 -5.35 -10.95 -10.52
CA LEU A 203 -5.58 -9.52 -10.68
C LEU A 203 -6.20 -9.01 -9.39
N ASP A 204 -5.58 -8.00 -8.78
CA ASP A 204 -6.08 -7.39 -7.56
C ASP A 204 -6.01 -5.88 -7.55
N GLY A 205 -6.92 -5.29 -6.74
CA GLY A 205 -6.92 -3.89 -6.37
C GLY A 205 -6.67 -3.77 -4.88
N ARG A 206 -5.74 -2.90 -4.49
CA ARG A 206 -5.31 -2.67 -3.11
C ARG A 206 -5.37 -1.21 -2.75
N TYR A 207 -5.61 -0.95 -1.49
CA TYR A 207 -5.46 0.36 -0.88
C TYR A 207 -4.42 0.28 0.22
N PHE A 208 -3.42 1.17 0.15
CA PHE A 208 -2.43 1.37 1.20
C PHE A 208 -2.77 2.63 1.99
N PHE A 209 -2.80 2.50 3.29
CA PHE A 209 -2.96 3.60 4.24
C PHE A 209 -1.69 3.78 5.05
N GLY A 210 -0.92 4.83 4.73
CA GLY A 210 0.31 5.17 5.44
C GLY A 210 0.02 5.70 6.84
N LEU A 211 0.76 5.18 7.81
CA LEU A 211 0.73 5.59 9.22
C LEU A 211 1.95 6.44 9.58
N SER A 212 3.01 6.37 8.79
CA SER A 212 4.20 7.19 8.91
C SER A 212 4.10 8.46 8.07
N ASP A 213 4.79 9.49 8.48
CA ASP A 213 4.90 10.76 7.76
C ASP A 213 6.20 10.80 6.93
N ILE A 214 6.18 11.52 5.82
CA ILE A 214 7.34 11.77 4.95
C ILE A 214 8.26 12.82 5.58
N PHE A 215 7.65 13.89 6.12
CA PHE A 215 8.34 14.98 6.81
C PHE A 215 8.23 14.82 8.33
N ASN A 216 9.07 15.56 9.06
CA ASN A 216 8.93 15.65 10.49
C ASN A 216 7.60 16.33 10.88
N ASN A 217 7.05 15.94 12.01
CA ASN A 217 5.73 16.37 12.49
C ASN A 217 5.79 16.87 13.94
N GLY A 218 6.92 17.47 14.34
CA GLY A 218 7.09 18.11 15.64
C GLY A 218 6.33 19.43 15.75
N LYS A 219 6.27 20.01 16.95
CA LYS A 219 5.53 21.27 17.21
C LYS A 219 6.04 22.47 16.42
N LYS A 220 7.29 22.41 15.91
CA LYS A 220 7.92 23.46 15.12
C LYS A 220 7.82 23.23 13.62
N ASP A 221 7.41 22.04 13.22
CA ASP A 221 7.30 21.67 11.82
C ASP A 221 5.95 22.12 11.26
N TYR A 222 5.94 22.50 9.99
CA TYR A 222 4.74 23.03 9.37
C TYR A 222 3.63 21.97 9.22
N PHE A 223 4.05 20.71 8.90
CA PHE A 223 3.09 19.61 8.70
C PHE A 223 2.89 18.80 9.97
N GLY A 224 1.66 18.79 10.47
CA GLY A 224 1.23 17.84 11.50
C GLY A 224 1.01 16.43 10.94
N ARG A 225 0.86 16.29 9.60
CA ARG A 225 0.73 15.02 8.88
C ARG A 225 1.22 15.17 7.44
N SER A 226 1.90 14.12 6.95
CA SER A 226 2.37 14.00 5.56
C SER A 226 2.48 12.53 5.17
N ALA A 227 1.38 11.77 5.24
CA ALA A 227 1.37 10.32 5.06
C ALA A 227 0.95 9.93 3.65
N ASN A 228 1.63 8.95 3.05
CA ASN A 228 1.25 8.37 1.76
C ASN A 228 -0.07 7.61 1.85
N SER A 229 -0.87 7.71 0.79
CA SER A 229 -2.06 6.88 0.57
C SER A 229 -2.11 6.50 -0.89
N SER A 230 -2.17 5.21 -1.18
CA SER A 230 -2.11 4.75 -2.57
C SER A 230 -3.15 3.68 -2.89
N ILE A 231 -3.62 3.73 -4.13
CA ILE A 231 -4.40 2.67 -4.76
C ILE A 231 -3.46 1.95 -5.73
N VAL A 232 -3.40 0.63 -5.65
CA VAL A 232 -2.57 -0.21 -6.53
C VAL A 232 -3.47 -1.17 -7.29
N VAL A 233 -3.30 -1.24 -8.60
CA VAL A 233 -3.91 -2.27 -9.45
C VAL A 233 -2.79 -3.12 -10.02
N LYS A 234 -2.83 -4.42 -9.73
CA LYS A 234 -1.72 -5.32 -9.94
C LYS A 234 -2.13 -6.62 -10.61
N LEU A 235 -1.31 -7.06 -11.55
CA LEU A 235 -1.36 -8.39 -12.16
C LEU A 235 -0.17 -9.20 -11.62
N SER A 236 -0.44 -10.41 -11.15
CA SER A 236 0.57 -11.33 -10.61
C SER A 236 0.50 -12.67 -11.33
N TYR A 237 1.65 -13.27 -11.57
CA TYR A 237 1.77 -14.62 -12.06
C TYR A 237 2.54 -15.46 -11.05
N PHE A 238 1.96 -16.60 -10.65
CA PHE A 238 2.56 -17.52 -9.69
C PHE A 238 2.76 -18.89 -10.30
N PHE A 239 3.85 -19.53 -9.90
CA PHE A 239 4.09 -20.95 -10.14
C PHE A 239 4.33 -21.67 -8.81
N ASP A 240 3.81 -22.90 -8.71
CA ASP A 240 3.93 -23.69 -7.51
C ASP A 240 5.31 -24.37 -7.45
N VAL A 241 6.04 -24.07 -6.38
CA VAL A 241 7.35 -24.71 -6.10
C VAL A 241 7.14 -26.00 -5.30
N LYS A 242 6.17 -25.97 -4.37
CA LYS A 242 5.82 -27.11 -3.54
C LYS A 242 4.31 -27.23 -3.46
N LYS A 243 3.80 -28.44 -3.69
CA LYS A 243 2.37 -28.78 -3.52
C LYS A 243 2.20 -29.90 -2.54
N THR A 244 1.24 -29.78 -1.63
CA THR A 244 0.81 -30.86 -0.78
C THR A 244 0.16 -31.94 -1.64
N LYS A 245 0.70 -33.15 -1.58
CA LYS A 245 0.05 -34.32 -2.15
C LYS A 245 -1.09 -34.71 -1.20
N ASN A 246 -2.35 -34.54 -1.62
CA ASN A 246 -3.47 -35.12 -0.89
C ASN A 246 -3.33 -36.65 -0.96
N ASN A 247 -2.85 -37.25 0.10
CA ASN A 247 -3.19 -38.64 0.34
C ASN A 247 -4.67 -38.61 0.74
N SER A 248 -5.54 -39.02 -0.20
CA SER A 248 -6.94 -39.28 0.12
C SER A 248 -6.97 -40.10 1.40
N ILE A 249 -7.55 -39.52 2.45
CA ILE A 249 -7.90 -40.27 3.63
C ILE A 249 -8.84 -41.38 3.12
N LYS A 250 -8.36 -42.63 3.18
CA LYS A 250 -9.18 -43.83 2.96
C LYS A 250 -10.19 -43.98 4.09
#